data_0ff5e6ee1e8cd46114be3d0b6bb4df5e
#
_entry.id   0ff5e6ee1e8cd46114be3d0b6bb4df5e
#
_cell.length_a   1.000
_cell.length_b   1.000
_cell.length_c   1.000
_cell.angle_alpha   90.00
_cell.angle_beta   90.00
_cell.angle_gamma   90.00
#
_symmetry.space_group_name_H-M   'P 1'
#
loop_
_entity.id
_entity.type
_entity.pdbx_description
1 polymer ?
#
loop_
_entity_poly.entity_id
_entity_poly.type
_entity_poly.pdbx_seq_one_letter_code
_entity_poly.pdbx_strand_id
1 'polypeptide(L)'
;MATVGQVIDDKYEILKLIGKGGMSKVYLAMDKRLNKQWAVKEVQKNARDNNNEVVVQSAIEEAQMIKELDHPAIVRIVDIIENDEVIYIIEDYIEGETLGSIVEEHGAQPQKLVIDWAMQLCEALEYLHTRKPPIIYRDMKPANVMLKPDGNVKVIDFGIAREYKEHGLADTINLGTRGYAAPEQFGDK
;
A
#
# COMPACT_ATOMS: atom_id res chain seq x y z
N MET A 1 0.09 -20.08 -1.96
CA MET A 1 0.77 -19.08 -2.79
C MET A 1 0.18 -19.11 -4.19
N ALA A 2 -0.24 -17.96 -4.69
CA ALA A 2 -0.78 -17.86 -6.05
C ALA A 2 0.28 -18.19 -7.11
N THR A 3 -0.16 -18.78 -8.20
CA THR A 3 0.68 -19.17 -9.34
C THR A 3 0.17 -18.52 -10.62
N VAL A 4 1.06 -18.30 -11.59
CA VAL A 4 0.68 -17.76 -12.89
C VAL A 4 -0.34 -18.68 -13.57
N GLY A 5 -1.41 -18.09 -14.10
CA GLY A 5 -2.57 -18.78 -14.69
C GLY A 5 -3.65 -19.18 -13.68
N GLN A 6 -3.39 -19.09 -12.36
CA GLN A 6 -4.43 -19.30 -11.35
C GLN A 6 -5.49 -18.20 -11.44
N VAL A 7 -6.75 -18.58 -11.31
CA VAL A 7 -7.87 -17.64 -11.24
C VAL A 7 -8.34 -17.54 -9.80
N ILE A 8 -8.38 -16.32 -9.26
CA ILE A 8 -8.86 -16.02 -7.92
C ILE A 8 -10.31 -15.54 -8.04
N ASP A 9 -11.19 -16.13 -7.22
CA ASP A 9 -12.64 -15.81 -7.18
C ASP A 9 -13.31 -15.83 -8.56
N ASP A 10 -12.93 -16.82 -9.40
CA ASP A 10 -13.43 -16.99 -10.78
C ASP A 10 -13.34 -15.72 -11.65
N LYS A 11 -12.54 -14.75 -11.25
CA LYS A 11 -12.51 -13.40 -11.82
C LYS A 11 -11.11 -12.91 -12.17
N TYR A 12 -10.14 -13.05 -11.27
CA TYR A 12 -8.82 -12.45 -11.41
C TYR A 12 -7.77 -13.50 -11.81
N GLU A 13 -7.37 -13.52 -13.08
CA GLU A 13 -6.31 -14.40 -13.56
C GLU A 13 -4.92 -13.81 -13.27
N ILE A 14 -4.09 -14.51 -12.53
CA ILE A 14 -2.73 -14.11 -12.20
C ILE A 14 -1.84 -14.19 -13.44
N LEU A 15 -1.26 -13.06 -13.83
CA LEU A 15 -0.37 -12.96 -14.99
C LEU A 15 1.10 -13.07 -14.61
N LYS A 16 1.54 -12.35 -13.58
CA LYS A 16 2.95 -12.34 -13.12
C LYS A 16 3.08 -11.76 -11.72
N LEU A 17 4.16 -12.12 -11.04
CA LEU A 17 4.61 -11.46 -9.81
C LEU A 17 5.22 -10.09 -10.16
N ILE A 18 4.80 -9.02 -9.49
CA ILE A 18 5.30 -7.65 -9.70
C ILE A 18 5.96 -7.05 -8.46
N GLY A 19 5.73 -7.63 -7.27
CA GLY A 19 6.35 -7.18 -6.04
C GLY A 19 6.45 -8.30 -5.01
N LYS A 20 7.46 -8.23 -4.13
CA LYS A 20 7.66 -9.15 -3.01
C LYS A 20 8.10 -8.38 -1.79
N GLY A 21 7.28 -8.39 -0.75
CA GLY A 21 7.59 -7.89 0.59
C GLY A 21 7.94 -9.01 1.57
N GLY A 22 8.13 -8.66 2.84
CA GLY A 22 8.45 -9.64 3.88
C GLY A 22 7.40 -10.71 4.06
N MET A 23 6.12 -10.35 4.14
CA MET A 23 4.98 -11.25 4.40
C MET A 23 3.93 -11.21 3.29
N SER A 24 4.13 -10.42 2.25
CA SER A 24 3.18 -10.26 1.16
C SER A 24 3.85 -10.37 -0.20
N LYS A 25 3.06 -10.74 -1.19
CA LYS A 25 3.43 -10.71 -2.60
C LYS A 25 2.39 -9.94 -3.37
N VAL A 26 2.82 -9.22 -4.38
CA VAL A 26 1.93 -8.47 -5.26
C VAL A 26 2.03 -9.04 -6.66
N TYR A 27 0.90 -9.38 -7.23
CA TYR A 27 0.78 -9.93 -8.57
C TYR A 27 0.03 -8.96 -9.48
N LEU A 28 0.39 -8.94 -10.74
CA LEU A 28 -0.46 -8.41 -11.80
C LEU A 28 -1.50 -9.47 -12.13
N ALA A 29 -2.78 -9.09 -12.15
CA ALA A 29 -3.88 -9.96 -12.56
C ALA A 29 -4.75 -9.28 -13.62
N MET A 30 -5.50 -10.10 -14.37
CA MET A 30 -6.46 -9.66 -15.40
C MET A 30 -7.88 -10.06 -14.99
N ASP A 31 -8.78 -9.11 -14.91
CA ASP A 31 -10.22 -9.40 -14.99
C ASP A 31 -10.62 -9.48 -16.48
N LYS A 32 -10.83 -10.69 -16.98
CA LYS A 32 -11.17 -10.92 -18.38
C LYS A 32 -12.54 -10.36 -18.78
N ARG A 33 -13.47 -10.23 -17.83
CA ARG A 33 -14.81 -9.69 -18.10
C ARG A 33 -14.77 -8.19 -18.32
N LEU A 34 -13.94 -7.50 -17.53
CA LEU A 34 -13.76 -6.05 -17.63
C LEU A 34 -12.62 -5.65 -18.57
N ASN A 35 -11.81 -6.62 -19.04
CA ASN A 35 -10.55 -6.38 -19.75
C ASN A 35 -9.67 -5.36 -19.03
N LYS A 36 -9.55 -5.53 -17.71
CA LYS A 36 -8.83 -4.58 -16.83
C LYS A 36 -7.79 -5.29 -16.00
N GLN A 37 -6.62 -4.67 -15.89
CA GLN A 37 -5.53 -5.11 -15.02
C GLN A 37 -5.72 -4.59 -13.60
N TRP A 38 -5.35 -5.44 -12.63
CA TRP A 38 -5.40 -5.17 -11.20
C TRP A 38 -4.10 -5.60 -10.54
N ALA A 39 -3.73 -4.96 -9.44
CA ALA A 39 -2.73 -5.48 -8.52
C ALA A 39 -3.43 -6.34 -7.47
N VAL A 40 -2.87 -7.52 -7.21
CA VAL A 40 -3.38 -8.48 -6.22
C VAL A 40 -2.32 -8.68 -5.16
N LYS A 41 -2.52 -8.12 -3.97
CA LYS A 41 -1.65 -8.29 -2.81
C LYS A 41 -2.08 -9.55 -2.06
N GLU A 42 -1.21 -10.57 -2.05
CA GLU A 42 -1.42 -11.83 -1.33
C GLU A 42 -0.79 -11.74 0.07
N VAL A 43 -1.58 -11.98 1.10
CA VAL A 43 -1.14 -12.06 2.50
C VAL A 43 -1.44 -13.46 3.03
N GLN A 44 -0.40 -14.21 3.44
CA GLN A 44 -0.55 -15.58 3.92
C GLN A 44 -1.05 -15.61 5.37
N LYS A 45 -2.04 -16.45 5.65
CA LYS A 45 -2.52 -16.78 7.00
C LYS A 45 -1.76 -18.01 7.51
N ASN A 46 -0.63 -17.81 8.21
CA ASN A 46 0.09 -18.95 8.79
C ASN A 46 -0.52 -19.36 10.14
N ALA A 47 -1.30 -20.41 10.17
CA ALA A 47 -1.99 -20.92 11.38
C ALA A 47 -1.07 -21.38 12.52
N ARG A 48 0.27 -21.30 12.39
CA ARG A 48 1.23 -21.82 13.38
C ARG A 48 2.01 -20.73 14.14
N ASP A 49 1.75 -19.47 13.87
CA ASP A 49 2.48 -18.36 14.49
C ASP A 49 1.48 -17.33 15.03
N ASN A 50 1.43 -17.16 16.37
CA ASN A 50 0.55 -16.19 17.04
C ASN A 50 0.78 -14.74 16.56
N ASN A 51 1.98 -14.43 16.04
CA ASN A 51 2.26 -13.13 15.42
C ASN A 51 1.54 -12.96 14.07
N ASN A 52 1.16 -14.05 13.42
CA ASN A 52 0.55 -13.98 12.10
C ASN A 52 -0.94 -13.58 12.14
N GLU A 53 -1.67 -13.92 13.20
CA GLU A 53 -3.04 -13.44 13.40
C GLU A 53 -3.07 -11.90 13.48
N VAL A 54 -2.10 -11.31 14.17
CA VAL A 54 -1.96 -9.85 14.27
C VAL A 54 -1.66 -9.22 12.90
N VAL A 55 -0.79 -9.85 12.11
CA VAL A 55 -0.45 -9.37 10.74
C VAL A 55 -1.65 -9.47 9.80
N VAL A 56 -2.37 -10.57 9.86
CA VAL A 56 -3.58 -10.81 9.06
C VAL A 56 -4.67 -9.81 9.41
N GLN A 57 -4.96 -9.66 10.71
CA GLN A 57 -5.95 -8.71 11.20
C GLN A 57 -5.58 -7.27 10.81
N SER A 58 -4.30 -6.92 10.93
CA SER A 58 -3.78 -5.62 10.51
C SER A 58 -3.95 -5.37 9.01
N ALA A 59 -3.74 -6.38 8.17
CA ALA A 59 -3.94 -6.26 6.72
C ALA A 59 -5.41 -6.07 6.33
N ILE A 60 -6.33 -6.72 7.04
CA ILE A 60 -7.77 -6.53 6.84
C ILE A 60 -8.21 -5.12 7.25
N GLU A 61 -7.78 -4.67 8.44
CA GLU A 61 -8.09 -3.33 8.95
C GLU A 61 -7.55 -2.24 8.02
N GLU A 62 -6.31 -2.41 7.53
CA GLU A 62 -5.71 -1.55 6.51
C GLU A 62 -6.58 -1.49 5.26
N ALA A 63 -6.93 -2.65 4.71
CA ALA A 63 -7.71 -2.73 3.48
C ALA A 63 -9.11 -2.11 3.65
N GLN A 64 -9.76 -2.33 4.79
CA GLN A 64 -11.06 -1.72 5.11
C GLN A 64 -10.96 -0.20 5.22
N MET A 65 -9.92 0.32 5.88
CA MET A 65 -9.67 1.75 6.00
C MET A 65 -9.44 2.41 4.63
N ILE A 66 -8.60 1.80 3.79
CA ILE A 66 -8.27 2.35 2.46
C ILE A 66 -9.46 2.27 1.51
N LYS A 67 -10.31 1.25 1.64
CA LYS A 67 -11.50 1.08 0.79
C LYS A 67 -12.46 2.28 0.83
N GLU A 68 -12.48 2.98 1.95
CA GLU A 68 -13.30 4.20 2.15
C GLU A 68 -12.62 5.48 1.62
N LEU A 69 -11.39 5.39 1.10
CA LEU A 69 -10.64 6.53 0.60
C LEU A 69 -10.89 6.73 -0.90
N ASP A 70 -11.16 7.96 -1.28
CA ASP A 70 -11.28 8.40 -2.68
C ASP A 70 -10.46 9.67 -2.91
N HIS A 71 -9.24 9.50 -3.41
CA HIS A 71 -8.33 10.60 -3.71
C HIS A 71 -7.43 10.23 -4.91
N PRO A 72 -7.19 11.15 -5.87
CA PRO A 72 -6.42 10.85 -7.09
C PRO A 72 -4.99 10.35 -6.81
N ALA A 73 -4.34 10.83 -5.76
CA ALA A 73 -2.98 10.42 -5.38
C ALA A 73 -2.93 9.25 -4.38
N ILE A 74 -4.04 8.56 -4.11
CA ILE A 74 -4.10 7.37 -3.24
C ILE A 74 -4.55 6.17 -4.06
N VAL A 75 -3.91 5.00 -3.86
CA VAL A 75 -4.36 3.74 -4.47
C VAL A 75 -5.76 3.38 -3.97
N ARG A 76 -6.60 2.86 -4.86
CA ARG A 76 -7.95 2.42 -4.51
C ARG A 76 -8.00 0.91 -4.36
N ILE A 77 -8.55 0.43 -3.25
CA ILE A 77 -8.92 -0.97 -3.06
C ILE A 77 -10.33 -1.19 -3.64
N VAL A 78 -10.48 -2.23 -4.45
CA VAL A 78 -11.74 -2.55 -5.12
C VAL A 78 -12.40 -3.81 -4.57
N ASP A 79 -11.60 -4.73 -3.99
CA ASP A 79 -12.11 -5.99 -3.46
C ASP A 79 -11.18 -6.59 -2.41
N ILE A 80 -11.72 -7.40 -1.50
CA ILE A 80 -10.99 -8.17 -0.51
C ILE A 80 -11.57 -9.58 -0.54
N ILE A 81 -10.73 -10.57 -0.91
CA ILE A 81 -11.11 -11.96 -1.01
C ILE A 81 -10.36 -12.74 0.06
N GLU A 82 -11.09 -13.39 0.93
CA GLU A 82 -10.55 -14.13 2.07
C GLU A 82 -10.92 -15.60 1.99
N ASN A 83 -9.94 -16.47 2.24
CA ASN A 83 -10.16 -17.90 2.49
C ASN A 83 -9.36 -18.34 3.73
N ASP A 84 -9.38 -19.62 4.06
CA ASP A 84 -8.76 -20.16 5.28
C ASP A 84 -7.25 -19.97 5.34
N GLU A 85 -6.58 -19.85 4.18
CA GLU A 85 -5.12 -19.81 4.09
C GLU A 85 -4.55 -18.44 3.71
N VAL A 86 -5.32 -17.62 2.99
CA VAL A 86 -4.81 -16.43 2.30
C VAL A 86 -5.88 -15.33 2.27
N ILE A 87 -5.41 -14.07 2.35
CA ILE A 87 -6.17 -12.89 1.99
C ILE A 87 -5.60 -12.31 0.71
N TYR A 88 -6.47 -12.02 -0.25
CA TYR A 88 -6.14 -11.26 -1.45
C TYR A 88 -6.79 -9.89 -1.38
N ILE A 89 -5.98 -8.85 -1.45
CA ILE A 89 -6.43 -7.46 -1.55
C ILE A 89 -6.28 -7.05 -3.00
N ILE A 90 -7.39 -6.67 -3.63
CA ILE A 90 -7.42 -6.28 -5.04
C ILE A 90 -7.43 -4.76 -5.11
N GLU A 91 -6.44 -4.20 -5.77
CA GLU A 91 -6.24 -2.76 -5.87
C GLU A 91 -5.96 -2.30 -7.31
N ASP A 92 -6.11 -1.01 -7.57
CA ASP A 92 -5.77 -0.46 -8.87
C ASP A 92 -4.32 -0.81 -9.25
N TYR A 93 -4.12 -1.41 -10.43
CA TYR A 93 -2.79 -1.53 -10.99
C TYR A 93 -2.31 -0.16 -11.47
N ILE A 94 -1.20 0.30 -10.94
CA ILE A 94 -0.59 1.57 -11.31
C ILE A 94 0.53 1.29 -12.32
N GLU A 95 0.33 1.72 -13.55
CA GLU A 95 1.38 1.69 -14.56
C GLU A 95 2.41 2.79 -14.24
N GLY A 96 3.70 2.43 -14.20
CA GLY A 96 4.79 3.34 -13.88
C GLY A 96 5.83 2.71 -12.97
N GLU A 97 6.67 3.53 -12.38
CA GLU A 97 7.76 3.15 -11.50
C GLU A 97 7.65 3.86 -10.17
N THR A 98 8.28 3.30 -9.14
CA THR A 98 8.36 4.01 -7.86
C THR A 98 9.34 5.18 -7.96
N LEU A 99 9.09 6.26 -7.21
CA LEU A 99 10.07 7.35 -7.09
C LEU A 99 11.42 6.84 -6.56
N GLY A 100 11.40 5.76 -5.75
CA GLY A 100 12.61 5.09 -5.28
C GLY A 100 13.43 4.52 -6.42
N SER A 101 12.81 3.73 -7.30
CA SER A 101 13.48 3.18 -8.49
C SER A 101 13.99 4.26 -9.42
N ILE A 102 13.21 5.31 -9.65
CA ILE A 102 13.61 6.45 -10.49
C ILE A 102 14.86 7.15 -9.95
N VAL A 103 14.93 7.39 -8.63
CA VAL A 103 16.10 8.03 -8.02
C VAL A 103 17.31 7.09 -8.01
N GLU A 104 17.10 5.79 -7.82
CA GLU A 104 18.18 4.79 -7.84
C GLU A 104 18.78 4.67 -9.26
N GLU A 105 17.95 4.66 -10.30
CA GLU A 105 18.38 4.47 -11.69
C GLU A 105 18.90 5.76 -12.34
N HIS A 106 18.24 6.89 -12.06
CA HIS A 106 18.48 8.16 -12.77
C HIS A 106 19.10 9.25 -11.89
N GLY A 107 19.26 9.00 -10.58
CA GLY A 107 19.83 9.96 -9.64
C GLY A 107 18.87 11.12 -9.30
N ALA A 108 19.47 12.28 -8.98
CA ALA A 108 18.71 13.45 -8.56
C ALA A 108 17.79 13.96 -9.68
N GLN A 109 16.54 14.26 -9.32
CA GLN A 109 15.51 14.71 -10.25
C GLN A 109 15.44 16.26 -10.31
N PRO A 110 15.00 16.83 -11.46
CA PRO A 110 14.81 18.27 -11.59
C PRO A 110 13.91 18.84 -10.50
N GLN A 111 14.35 19.94 -9.87
CA GLN A 111 13.64 20.59 -8.76
C GLN A 111 12.15 20.83 -9.05
N LYS A 112 11.82 21.27 -10.27
CA LYS A 112 10.42 21.51 -10.64
C LYS A 112 9.56 20.26 -10.52
N LEU A 113 10.05 19.11 -11.02
CA LEU A 113 9.31 17.84 -10.93
C LEU A 113 9.13 17.40 -9.48
N VAL A 114 10.19 17.53 -8.65
CA VAL A 114 10.12 17.18 -7.23
C VAL A 114 9.11 18.04 -6.50
N ILE A 115 9.02 19.34 -6.81
CA ILE A 115 8.00 20.23 -6.22
C ILE A 115 6.60 19.81 -6.67
N ASP A 116 6.38 19.52 -7.94
CA ASP A 116 5.08 19.09 -8.46
C ASP A 116 4.62 17.77 -7.79
N TRP A 117 5.52 16.81 -7.60
CA TRP A 117 5.23 15.56 -6.87
C TRP A 117 4.95 15.81 -5.39
N ALA A 118 5.76 16.65 -4.73
CA ALA A 118 5.58 16.99 -3.32
C ALA A 118 4.23 17.67 -3.06
N MET A 119 3.78 18.55 -3.94
CA MET A 119 2.47 19.20 -3.84
C MET A 119 1.34 18.17 -3.86
N GLN A 120 1.36 17.21 -4.80
CA GLN A 120 0.36 16.15 -4.88
C GLN A 120 0.36 15.25 -3.62
N LEU A 121 1.55 14.96 -3.07
CA LEU A 121 1.67 14.19 -1.82
C LEU A 121 1.16 14.98 -0.61
N CYS A 122 1.39 16.30 -0.54
CA CYS A 122 0.83 17.15 0.51
C CYS A 122 -0.71 17.16 0.46
N GLU A 123 -1.31 17.25 -0.72
CA GLU A 123 -2.77 17.17 -0.90
C GLU A 123 -3.32 15.81 -0.44
N ALA A 124 -2.63 14.70 -0.75
CA ALA A 124 -3.01 13.38 -0.27
C ALA A 124 -2.91 13.27 1.25
N LEU A 125 -1.86 13.81 1.87
CA LEU A 125 -1.70 13.82 3.33
C LEU A 125 -2.74 14.71 4.01
N GLU A 126 -3.04 15.89 3.47
CA GLU A 126 -4.12 16.74 3.96
C GLU A 126 -5.46 16.01 3.93
N TYR A 127 -5.77 15.34 2.81
CA TYR A 127 -6.97 14.52 2.70
C TYR A 127 -7.05 13.46 3.80
N LEU A 128 -5.96 12.71 4.08
CA LEU A 128 -5.91 11.70 5.13
C LEU A 128 -6.07 12.32 6.53
N HIS A 129 -5.36 13.41 6.82
CA HIS A 129 -5.38 14.06 8.12
C HIS A 129 -6.71 14.74 8.44
N THR A 130 -7.49 15.12 7.43
CA THR A 130 -8.83 15.74 7.61
C THR A 130 -9.96 14.72 7.70
N ARG A 131 -9.68 13.42 7.60
CA ARG A 131 -10.67 12.35 7.83
C ARG A 131 -11.13 12.34 9.29
N LYS A 132 -12.24 11.67 9.55
CA LYS A 132 -12.79 11.51 10.91
C LYS A 132 -13.05 10.02 11.17
N PRO A 133 -12.19 9.36 11.94
CA PRO A 133 -10.97 9.88 12.58
C PRO A 133 -9.86 10.19 11.56
N PRO A 134 -8.86 11.05 11.91
CA PRO A 134 -7.70 11.30 11.06
C PRO A 134 -6.88 10.03 10.81
N ILE A 135 -6.37 9.89 9.60
CA ILE A 135 -5.51 8.76 9.21
C ILE A 135 -4.06 9.24 9.11
N ILE A 136 -3.17 8.62 9.85
CA ILE A 136 -1.73 8.90 9.82
C ILE A 136 -1.04 7.85 8.97
N TYR A 137 -0.37 8.26 7.90
CA TYR A 137 0.22 7.36 6.91
C TYR A 137 1.49 6.62 7.40
N ARG A 138 2.38 7.28 8.11
CA ARG A 138 3.56 6.78 8.84
C ARG A 138 4.71 6.15 8.04
N ASP A 139 4.57 5.83 6.77
CA ASP A 139 5.63 5.22 5.94
C ASP A 139 5.86 5.96 4.61
N MET A 140 5.85 7.31 4.67
CA MET A 140 6.13 8.11 3.49
C MET A 140 7.60 7.96 3.08
N LYS A 141 7.82 7.36 1.93
CA LYS A 141 9.14 7.15 1.33
C LYS A 141 9.02 7.00 -0.20
N PRO A 142 10.07 7.26 -0.97
CA PRO A 142 10.03 7.18 -2.44
C PRO A 142 9.62 5.80 -2.97
N ALA A 143 9.93 4.72 -2.25
CA ALA A 143 9.54 3.36 -2.64
C ALA A 143 8.02 3.09 -2.55
N ASN A 144 7.28 3.90 -1.76
CA ASN A 144 5.84 3.78 -1.58
C ASN A 144 5.03 4.76 -2.44
N VAL A 145 5.68 5.45 -3.37
CA VAL A 145 5.06 6.41 -4.28
C VAL A 145 5.37 6.01 -5.72
N MET A 146 4.34 5.72 -6.51
CA MET A 146 4.45 5.45 -7.93
C MET A 146 4.27 6.73 -8.75
N LEU A 147 5.13 6.93 -9.76
CA LEU A 147 4.97 7.95 -10.78
C LEU A 147 4.32 7.33 -12.01
N LYS A 148 3.17 7.87 -12.40
CA LYS A 148 2.45 7.47 -13.60
C LYS A 148 3.02 8.16 -14.84
N PRO A 149 2.79 7.62 -16.06
CA PRO A 149 3.24 8.24 -17.31
C PRO A 149 2.68 9.66 -17.54
N ASP A 150 1.55 9.99 -16.93
CA ASP A 150 0.92 11.31 -17.00
C ASP A 150 1.52 12.36 -16.04
N GLY A 151 2.57 12.00 -15.30
CA GLY A 151 3.25 12.87 -14.33
C GLY A 151 2.58 12.93 -12.94
N ASN A 152 1.45 12.25 -12.77
CA ASN A 152 0.78 12.16 -11.47
C ASN A 152 1.42 11.09 -10.58
N VAL A 153 1.43 11.33 -9.27
CA VAL A 153 1.91 10.36 -8.29
C VAL A 153 0.78 9.62 -7.58
N LYS A 154 1.06 8.39 -7.14
CA LYS A 154 0.14 7.61 -6.29
C LYS A 154 0.87 6.97 -5.12
N VAL A 155 0.33 7.15 -3.93
CA VAL A 155 0.72 6.42 -2.72
C VAL A 155 0.11 5.01 -2.77
N ILE A 156 0.95 3.96 -2.60
CA ILE A 156 0.57 2.58 -2.93
C ILE A 156 0.62 1.58 -1.76
N ASP A 157 1.22 1.92 -0.64
CA ASP A 157 1.36 0.99 0.50
C ASP A 157 0.98 1.68 1.80
N PHE A 158 -0.06 1.17 2.45
CA PHE A 158 -0.62 1.68 3.71
C PHE A 158 -0.36 0.74 4.88
N GLY A 159 0.55 -0.25 4.75
CA GLY A 159 0.77 -1.34 5.71
C GLY A 159 0.99 -0.94 7.16
N ILE A 160 1.32 0.31 7.44
CA ILE A 160 1.45 0.84 8.80
C ILE A 160 0.63 2.12 9.05
N ALA A 161 -0.25 2.49 8.11
CA ALA A 161 -1.19 3.59 8.32
C ALA A 161 -2.19 3.25 9.44
N ARG A 162 -2.61 4.24 10.22
CA ARG A 162 -3.55 4.06 11.34
C ARG A 162 -4.50 5.25 11.45
N GLU A 163 -5.71 4.96 11.89
CA GLU A 163 -6.60 5.99 12.42
C GLU A 163 -6.05 6.56 13.72
N TYR A 164 -6.05 7.88 13.84
CA TYR A 164 -5.65 8.55 15.07
C TYR A 164 -6.72 8.36 16.15
N LYS A 165 -6.32 7.85 17.33
CA LYS A 165 -7.16 7.70 18.50
C LYS A 165 -6.60 8.56 19.63
N GLU A 166 -7.36 9.56 20.09
CA GLU A 166 -6.95 10.53 21.14
C GLU A 166 -6.53 9.86 22.46
N HIS A 167 -7.02 8.65 22.75
CA HIS A 167 -6.74 7.87 23.96
C HIS A 167 -6.32 6.44 23.64
N GLY A 168 -5.72 6.20 22.46
CA GLY A 168 -5.20 4.88 22.09
C GLY A 168 -3.99 4.51 22.94
N LEU A 169 -3.84 3.20 23.23
CA LEU A 169 -2.59 2.66 23.74
C LEU A 169 -1.46 3.03 22.80
N ALA A 170 -0.34 3.53 23.34
CA ALA A 170 0.86 3.82 22.56
C ALA A 170 1.21 2.59 21.70
N ASP A 171 1.50 2.80 20.42
CA ASP A 171 2.01 1.74 19.55
C ASP A 171 3.29 1.17 20.23
N THR A 172 3.22 -0.07 20.69
CA THR A 172 4.33 -0.76 21.37
C THR A 172 5.36 -1.32 20.39
N ILE A 173 5.16 -1.12 19.08
CA ILE A 173 6.00 -1.65 18.02
C ILE A 173 6.67 -0.48 17.30
N ASN A 174 8.00 -0.52 17.20
CA ASN A 174 8.76 0.41 16.37
C ASN A 174 8.39 0.19 14.90
N LEU A 175 7.57 1.08 14.35
CA LEU A 175 7.06 1.01 12.99
C LEU A 175 7.63 2.16 12.16
N GLY A 176 8.15 1.83 11.00
CA GLY A 176 8.66 2.80 10.05
C GLY A 176 9.94 2.34 9.34
N THR A 177 10.29 3.04 8.30
CA THR A 177 11.50 2.76 7.52
C THR A 177 12.65 3.64 8.03
N ARG A 178 13.76 3.04 8.46
CA ARG A 178 14.96 3.77 8.88
C ARG A 178 15.39 4.78 7.82
N GLY A 179 15.68 6.02 8.24
CA GLY A 179 16.06 7.12 7.37
C GLY A 179 14.88 7.95 6.85
N TYR A 180 13.63 7.48 7.03
CA TYR A 180 12.41 8.20 6.65
C TYR A 180 11.44 8.42 7.81
N ALA A 181 11.35 7.46 8.73
CA ALA A 181 10.44 7.54 9.85
C ALA A 181 10.88 8.61 10.87
N ALA A 182 9.90 9.27 11.47
CA ALA A 182 10.12 10.27 12.52
C ALA A 182 10.65 9.62 13.80
N PRO A 183 11.46 10.34 14.63
CA PRO A 183 12.05 9.78 15.84
C PRO A 183 11.04 9.15 16.80
N GLU A 184 9.87 9.75 16.95
CA GLU A 184 8.80 9.25 17.82
C GLU A 184 8.25 7.87 17.40
N GLN A 185 8.42 7.48 16.12
CA GLN A 185 8.03 6.14 15.64
C GLN A 185 8.96 5.03 16.16
N PHE A 186 10.12 5.38 16.68
CA PHE A 186 11.09 4.46 17.29
C PHE A 186 11.09 4.52 18.81
N GLY A 187 10.13 5.21 19.43
CA GLY A 187 10.04 5.31 20.88
C GLY A 187 11.02 6.28 21.53
N ASP A 188 11.78 7.02 20.78
CA ASP A 188 12.60 8.14 21.27
C ASP A 188 11.67 9.33 21.55
N LYS A 189 11.40 9.56 22.84
CA LYS A 189 10.60 10.69 23.34
C LYS A 189 11.49 11.90 23.58
#